data_f5ee8f153976826e9d5c4e5f2ce28c71
#
_entry.id   f5ee8f153976826e9d5c4e5f2ce28c71
#
_cell.length_a   1.000
_cell.length_b   1.000
_cell.length_c   1.000
_cell.angle_alpha   90.00
_cell.angle_beta   90.00
_cell.angle_gamma   90.00
#
_symmetry.space_group_name_H-M   'P 1'
#
loop_
_entity.id
_entity.type
_entity.pdbx_description
1 polymer ?
#
loop_
_entity_poly.entity_id
_entity_poly.type
_entity_poly.pdbx_seq_one_letter_code
_entity_poly.pdbx_strand_id
1 'polypeptide(L)'
;MQQLFVDLLARNAEHASTVGSRFDEVQDAQHPAVVTVCCSDSRVLQDRIWRNDEPGHIFTCGNIGNRVVQRTGVGDTVSGDVLYPIEHAGTEVAVIVGHTGCGAVTATYDALTEGIAEPDGIAHCLDLLKPYLEPGLDLLPPDLPRPDAINHLVEYNVDRQVEFLRGSRDVPDSVTVIGVVYDFQDIYSDRRGEIHVINVDGEVAASALRNAHPEIADRIERLWEY
;
A
#
# COMPACT_ATOMS: atom_id res chain seq x y z
N MET A 1 -5.65 -19.01 29.09
CA MET A 1 -5.43 -17.87 28.13
C MET A 1 -3.94 -17.78 27.87
N GLN A 2 -3.53 -17.54 26.61
CA GLN A 2 -2.10 -17.43 26.31
C GLN A 2 -1.52 -16.15 26.90
N GLN A 3 -0.31 -16.22 27.46
CA GLN A 3 0.36 -15.07 28.10
C GLN A 3 0.48 -13.88 27.14
N LEU A 4 0.77 -14.14 25.86
CA LEU A 4 0.84 -13.10 24.83
C LEU A 4 -0.43 -12.21 24.77
N PHE A 5 -1.63 -12.82 24.89
CA PHE A 5 -2.87 -12.04 24.86
C PHE A 5 -3.04 -11.18 26.12
N VAL A 6 -2.61 -11.68 27.27
CA VAL A 6 -2.59 -10.88 28.52
C VAL A 6 -1.67 -9.66 28.38
N ASP A 7 -0.48 -9.87 27.78
CA ASP A 7 0.48 -8.79 27.54
C ASP A 7 -0.07 -7.74 26.55
N LEU A 8 -0.81 -8.19 25.51
CA LEU A 8 -1.49 -7.26 24.59
C LEU A 8 -2.55 -6.42 25.28
N LEU A 9 -3.34 -6.99 26.20
CA LEU A 9 -4.32 -6.24 26.99
C LEU A 9 -3.66 -5.23 27.95
N ALA A 10 -2.54 -5.57 28.54
CA ALA A 10 -1.79 -4.65 29.37
C ALA A 10 -1.28 -3.44 28.57
N ARG A 11 -0.73 -3.67 27.36
CA ARG A 11 -0.33 -2.59 26.43
C ARG A 11 -1.53 -1.75 25.97
N ASN A 12 -2.70 -2.39 25.75
CA ASN A 12 -3.92 -1.66 25.42
C ASN A 12 -4.39 -0.75 26.55
N ALA A 13 -4.28 -1.18 27.82
CA ALA A 13 -4.60 -0.33 28.97
C ALA A 13 -3.69 0.90 29.04
N GLU A 14 -2.41 0.76 28.73
CA GLU A 14 -1.46 1.87 28.60
C GLU A 14 -1.87 2.83 27.47
N HIS A 15 -2.17 2.29 26.28
CA HIS A 15 -2.66 3.07 25.13
C HIS A 15 -3.94 3.85 25.51
N ALA A 16 -4.94 3.19 26.09
CA ALA A 16 -6.20 3.83 26.48
C ALA A 16 -6.00 5.01 27.45
N SER A 17 -5.00 4.93 28.34
CA SER A 17 -4.68 6.01 29.27
C SER A 17 -4.11 7.27 28.60
N THR A 18 -3.59 7.14 27.37
CA THR A 18 -2.95 8.25 26.65
C THR A 18 -3.78 8.81 25.50
N VAL A 19 -4.72 8.00 24.97
CA VAL A 19 -5.45 8.37 23.74
C VAL A 19 -6.89 8.84 24.02
N GLY A 20 -7.41 8.62 25.22
CA GLY A 20 -8.84 8.79 25.55
C GLY A 20 -9.44 10.13 25.12
N SER A 21 -8.78 11.25 25.45
CA SER A 21 -9.27 12.59 25.09
C SER A 21 -9.20 12.93 23.60
N ARG A 22 -8.42 12.19 22.82
CA ARG A 22 -8.32 12.40 21.36
C ARG A 22 -9.55 11.93 20.60
N PHE A 23 -10.42 11.12 21.25
CA PHE A 23 -11.67 10.68 20.67
C PHE A 23 -12.82 11.69 20.81
N ASP A 24 -12.69 12.71 21.64
CA ASP A 24 -13.80 13.62 22.00
C ASP A 24 -14.40 14.32 20.76
N GLU A 25 -13.59 14.61 19.73
CA GLU A 25 -14.02 15.28 18.50
C GLU A 25 -14.44 14.33 17.36
N VAL A 26 -14.22 13.01 17.52
CA VAL A 26 -14.42 12.02 16.43
C VAL A 26 -15.36 10.88 16.82
N GLN A 27 -16.15 11.02 17.91
CA GLN A 27 -17.05 9.97 18.38
C GLN A 27 -18.25 9.72 17.47
N ASP A 28 -18.80 10.77 16.89
CA ASP A 28 -20.06 10.69 16.13
C ASP A 28 -19.82 10.39 14.63
N ALA A 29 -18.67 10.78 14.09
CA ALA A 29 -18.33 10.60 12.69
C ALA A 29 -16.80 10.55 12.47
N GLN A 30 -16.40 9.97 11.34
CA GLN A 30 -15.01 10.03 10.87
C GLN A 30 -14.94 10.80 9.55
N HIS A 31 -13.92 11.63 9.42
CA HIS A 31 -13.61 12.38 8.19
C HIS A 31 -12.11 12.28 7.93
N PRO A 32 -11.60 11.08 7.60
CA PRO A 32 -10.18 10.88 7.38
C PRO A 32 -9.72 11.67 6.17
N ALA A 33 -8.64 12.42 6.33
CA ALA A 33 -8.04 13.21 5.24
C ALA A 33 -7.48 12.30 4.13
N VAL A 34 -7.08 11.07 4.49
CA VAL A 34 -6.43 10.13 3.59
C VAL A 34 -6.89 8.70 3.85
N VAL A 35 -7.02 7.90 2.78
CA VAL A 35 -7.08 6.44 2.85
C VAL A 35 -5.72 5.86 2.46
N THR A 36 -5.17 4.98 3.29
CA THR A 36 -3.93 4.25 2.99
C THR A 36 -4.24 2.78 2.69
N VAL A 37 -3.66 2.25 1.61
CA VAL A 37 -3.79 0.84 1.24
C VAL A 37 -2.43 0.17 1.38
N CYS A 38 -2.25 -0.56 2.48
CA CYS A 38 -0.98 -1.16 2.86
C CYS A 38 -1.01 -2.68 2.76
N CYS A 39 0.17 -3.30 2.61
CA CYS A 39 0.28 -4.73 2.84
C CYS A 39 0.07 -5.05 4.33
N SER A 40 -0.59 -6.20 4.61
CA SER A 40 -0.74 -6.73 5.98
C SER A 40 0.54 -7.36 6.54
N ASP A 41 1.69 -7.07 5.97
CA ASP A 41 2.99 -7.49 6.48
C ASP A 41 3.22 -6.89 7.88
N SER A 42 3.57 -7.74 8.84
CA SER A 42 3.74 -7.32 10.24
C SER A 42 4.90 -6.33 10.48
N ARG A 43 5.77 -6.14 9.48
CA ARG A 43 6.85 -5.15 9.49
C ARG A 43 6.36 -3.77 9.07
N VAL A 44 5.21 -3.69 8.39
CA VAL A 44 4.55 -2.44 7.98
C VAL A 44 3.59 -2.01 9.08
N LEU A 45 4.05 -1.13 9.95
CA LEU A 45 3.24 -0.60 11.06
C LEU A 45 2.38 0.56 10.56
N GLN A 46 1.30 0.27 9.87
CA GLN A 46 0.51 1.12 8.99
C GLN A 46 0.38 2.60 9.43
N ASP A 47 -0.17 2.88 10.61
CA ASP A 47 -0.24 4.25 11.14
C ASP A 47 1.13 4.79 11.58
N ARG A 48 1.99 3.91 12.10
CA ARG A 48 3.30 4.29 12.65
C ARG A 48 4.29 4.75 11.59
N ILE A 49 4.22 4.24 10.38
CA ILE A 49 5.08 4.71 9.28
C ILE A 49 4.85 6.19 8.95
N TRP A 50 3.65 6.71 9.26
CA TRP A 50 3.27 8.11 9.14
C TRP A 50 3.44 8.89 10.46
N ARG A 51 3.85 8.20 11.52
CA ARG A 51 3.83 8.73 12.89
C ARG A 51 2.45 9.26 13.28
N ASN A 52 1.40 8.62 12.75
CA ASN A 52 0.03 8.95 13.06
C ASN A 52 -0.40 8.26 14.36
N ASP A 53 -0.85 9.05 15.33
CA ASP A 53 -1.46 8.60 16.57
C ASP A 53 -2.77 9.37 16.88
N GLU A 54 -3.33 10.03 15.85
CA GLU A 54 -4.59 10.78 15.91
C GLU A 54 -5.75 9.93 15.38
N PRO A 55 -6.75 9.58 16.21
CA PRO A 55 -7.95 8.87 15.77
C PRO A 55 -8.71 9.65 14.69
N GLY A 56 -9.20 8.95 13.66
CA GLY A 56 -9.99 9.56 12.60
C GLY A 56 -9.20 10.26 11.49
N HIS A 57 -7.88 10.38 11.62
CA HIS A 57 -7.05 11.10 10.64
C HIS A 57 -6.74 10.28 9.38
N ILE A 58 -6.45 8.99 9.54
CA ILE A 58 -6.15 8.07 8.44
C ILE A 58 -7.16 6.93 8.43
N PHE A 59 -7.73 6.63 7.28
CA PHE A 59 -8.50 5.40 7.06
C PHE A 59 -7.54 4.33 6.52
N THR A 60 -7.34 3.26 7.28
CA THR A 60 -6.31 2.26 6.96
C THR A 60 -6.92 0.99 6.39
N CYS A 61 -6.56 0.63 5.16
CA CYS A 61 -6.88 -0.63 4.50
C CYS A 61 -5.65 -1.55 4.50
N GLY A 62 -5.73 -2.67 5.23
CA GLY A 62 -4.66 -3.67 5.27
C GLY A 62 -5.06 -4.96 4.56
N ASN A 63 -4.31 -5.40 3.54
CA ASN A 63 -4.56 -6.66 2.86
C ASN A 63 -3.28 -7.30 2.30
N ILE A 64 -3.37 -8.52 1.77
CA ILE A 64 -2.24 -9.21 1.14
C ILE A 64 -1.91 -8.50 -0.18
N GLY A 65 -0.73 -7.84 -0.26
CA GLY A 65 -0.22 -7.21 -1.49
C GLY A 65 -0.77 -5.81 -1.78
N ASN A 66 -1.18 -5.06 -0.76
CA ASN A 66 -1.65 -3.65 -0.88
C ASN A 66 -2.61 -3.41 -2.06
N ARG A 67 -3.58 -4.32 -2.25
CA ARG A 67 -4.49 -4.33 -3.39
C ARG A 67 -5.64 -3.33 -3.21
N VAL A 68 -5.90 -2.54 -4.25
CA VAL A 68 -7.15 -1.78 -4.37
C VAL A 68 -8.24 -2.59 -5.07
N VAL A 69 -7.89 -3.72 -5.63
CA VAL A 69 -8.77 -4.60 -6.42
C VAL A 69 -9.47 -5.64 -5.56
N GLN A 70 -10.76 -5.83 -5.80
CA GLN A 70 -11.52 -6.99 -5.38
C GLN A 70 -12.25 -7.62 -6.58
N ARG A 71 -12.53 -8.92 -6.53
CA ARG A 71 -13.31 -9.64 -7.56
C ARG A 71 -14.72 -9.83 -7.10
N THR A 72 -15.66 -9.40 -7.94
CA THR A 72 -17.11 -9.51 -7.72
C THR A 72 -17.76 -10.33 -8.85
N GLY A 73 -19.07 -10.49 -8.80
CA GLY A 73 -19.83 -11.17 -9.87
C GLY A 73 -19.82 -10.42 -11.22
N VAL A 74 -19.40 -9.16 -11.24
CA VAL A 74 -19.26 -8.35 -12.47
C VAL A 74 -17.82 -8.21 -12.94
N GLY A 75 -16.86 -8.84 -12.27
CA GLY A 75 -15.43 -8.77 -12.57
C GLY A 75 -14.63 -8.04 -11.48
N ASP A 76 -13.46 -7.57 -11.86
CA ASP A 76 -12.58 -6.84 -10.97
C ASP A 76 -13.10 -5.40 -10.78
N THR A 77 -13.23 -4.97 -9.54
CA THR A 77 -13.73 -3.65 -9.13
C THR A 77 -12.82 -3.08 -8.06
N VAL A 78 -12.91 -1.78 -7.78
CA VAL A 78 -12.24 -1.20 -6.60
C VAL A 78 -12.83 -1.80 -5.34
N SER A 79 -11.97 -2.12 -4.37
CA SER A 79 -12.41 -2.66 -3.08
C SER A 79 -13.33 -1.69 -2.36
N GLY A 80 -14.41 -2.21 -1.80
CA GLY A 80 -15.33 -1.44 -0.96
C GLY A 80 -14.64 -0.78 0.23
N ASP A 81 -13.58 -1.39 0.77
CA ASP A 81 -12.80 -0.81 1.87
C ASP A 81 -12.10 0.49 1.44
N VAL A 82 -11.69 0.59 0.18
CA VAL A 82 -11.06 1.80 -0.38
C VAL A 82 -12.09 2.84 -0.79
N LEU A 83 -13.20 2.40 -1.39
CA LEU A 83 -14.28 3.31 -1.82
C LEU A 83 -15.04 3.93 -0.65
N TYR A 84 -15.22 3.19 0.44
CA TYR A 84 -16.05 3.64 1.56
C TYR A 84 -15.64 5.03 2.11
N PRO A 85 -14.36 5.29 2.45
CA PRO A 85 -13.96 6.60 2.95
C PRO A 85 -14.06 7.70 1.86
N ILE A 86 -13.81 7.39 0.61
CA ILE A 86 -13.94 8.32 -0.51
C ILE A 86 -15.40 8.74 -0.67
N GLU A 87 -16.32 7.78 -0.75
CA GLU A 87 -17.73 8.03 -1.04
C GLU A 87 -18.50 8.57 0.16
N HIS A 88 -18.19 8.12 1.38
CA HIS A 88 -19.01 8.39 2.57
C HIS A 88 -18.35 9.26 3.64
N ALA A 89 -17.03 9.44 3.60
CA ALA A 89 -16.32 10.22 4.61
C ALA A 89 -15.61 11.46 4.04
N GLY A 90 -15.71 11.69 2.73
CA GLY A 90 -15.14 12.86 2.06
C GLY A 90 -13.61 12.82 1.93
N THR A 91 -13.02 11.63 1.88
CA THR A 91 -11.58 11.45 1.70
C THR A 91 -11.17 11.83 0.26
N GLU A 92 -10.22 12.72 0.12
CA GLU A 92 -9.76 13.24 -1.17
C GLU A 92 -8.35 12.76 -1.57
N VAL A 93 -7.67 11.99 -0.71
CA VAL A 93 -6.33 11.47 -0.98
C VAL A 93 -6.31 9.96 -0.72
N ALA A 94 -5.82 9.20 -1.69
CA ALA A 94 -5.57 7.76 -1.57
C ALA A 94 -4.08 7.47 -1.73
N VAL A 95 -3.48 6.75 -0.77
CA VAL A 95 -2.06 6.40 -0.79
C VAL A 95 -1.89 4.89 -0.88
N ILE A 96 -1.31 4.41 -1.96
CA ILE A 96 -0.98 2.99 -2.17
C ILE A 96 0.44 2.74 -1.67
N VAL A 97 0.55 1.93 -0.64
CA VAL A 97 1.82 1.70 0.07
C VAL A 97 2.36 0.31 -0.25
N GLY A 98 3.33 0.25 -1.17
CA GLY A 98 4.21 -0.91 -1.32
C GLY A 98 5.29 -0.94 -0.24
N HIS A 99 6.02 -2.04 -0.15
CA HIS A 99 7.18 -2.12 0.75
C HIS A 99 8.24 -3.06 0.20
N THR A 100 9.49 -2.78 0.48
CA THR A 100 10.62 -3.65 0.06
C THR A 100 10.47 -5.07 0.59
N GLY A 101 10.84 -6.06 -0.21
CA GLY A 101 10.79 -7.48 0.14
C GLY A 101 9.37 -7.98 0.47
N CYS A 102 8.36 -7.52 -0.27
CA CYS A 102 6.96 -7.90 -0.06
C CYS A 102 6.72 -9.39 -0.31
N GLY A 103 6.26 -10.11 0.73
CA GLY A 103 5.98 -11.55 0.65
C GLY A 103 4.87 -11.89 -0.34
N ALA A 104 3.87 -11.02 -0.52
CA ALA A 104 2.79 -11.24 -1.47
C ALA A 104 3.28 -11.11 -2.93
N VAL A 105 4.12 -10.12 -3.22
CA VAL A 105 4.76 -9.96 -4.54
C VAL A 105 5.69 -11.14 -4.81
N THR A 106 6.48 -11.58 -3.80
CA THR A 106 7.34 -12.76 -3.90
C THR A 106 6.53 -14.01 -4.24
N ALA A 107 5.44 -14.28 -3.49
CA ALA A 107 4.61 -15.46 -3.73
C ALA A 107 3.89 -15.40 -5.09
N THR A 108 3.50 -14.20 -5.55
CA THR A 108 2.92 -14.02 -6.89
C THR A 108 3.96 -14.27 -7.99
N TYR A 109 5.18 -13.77 -7.81
CA TYR A 109 6.31 -14.04 -8.72
C TYR A 109 6.57 -15.56 -8.81
N ASP A 110 6.68 -16.25 -7.67
CA ASP A 110 6.91 -17.71 -7.65
C ASP A 110 5.73 -18.48 -8.28
N ALA A 111 4.49 -18.02 -8.07
CA ALA A 111 3.31 -18.63 -8.69
C ALA A 111 3.29 -18.47 -10.22
N LEU A 112 3.79 -17.35 -10.74
CA LEU A 112 3.86 -17.08 -12.18
C LEU A 112 5.03 -17.80 -12.85
N THR A 113 6.17 -17.96 -12.16
CA THR A 113 7.40 -18.53 -12.73
C THR A 113 7.58 -20.02 -12.45
N GLU A 114 7.15 -20.49 -11.28
CA GLU A 114 7.40 -21.86 -10.79
C GLU A 114 6.12 -22.69 -10.62
N GLY A 115 4.95 -22.04 -10.62
CA GLY A 115 3.65 -22.72 -10.47
C GLY A 115 3.41 -23.29 -9.08
N ILE A 116 3.69 -22.53 -8.03
CA ILE A 116 3.46 -22.95 -6.63
C ILE A 116 1.96 -23.13 -6.33
N ALA A 117 1.65 -24.08 -5.46
CA ALA A 117 0.30 -24.31 -4.95
C ALA A 117 0.16 -23.71 -3.54
N GLU A 118 -0.92 -22.98 -3.34
CA GLU A 118 -1.27 -22.35 -2.07
C GLU A 118 -2.67 -22.77 -1.61
N PRO A 119 -3.00 -22.70 -0.32
CA PRO A 119 -4.37 -22.84 0.15
C PRO A 119 -5.31 -21.84 -0.54
N ASP A 120 -6.56 -22.24 -0.80
CA ASP A 120 -7.53 -21.49 -1.61
C ASP A 120 -7.63 -20.00 -1.26
N GLY A 121 -7.62 -19.66 0.04
CA GLY A 121 -7.70 -18.26 0.49
C GLY A 121 -6.46 -17.44 0.11
N ILE A 122 -5.27 -18.03 0.16
CA ILE A 122 -4.02 -17.40 -0.27
C ILE A 122 -3.99 -17.33 -1.80
N ALA A 123 -4.28 -18.45 -2.47
CA ALA A 123 -4.36 -18.52 -3.93
C ALA A 123 -5.28 -17.44 -4.50
N HIS A 124 -6.46 -17.24 -3.91
CA HIS A 124 -7.37 -16.17 -4.29
C HIS A 124 -6.73 -14.77 -4.19
N CYS A 125 -5.99 -14.49 -3.11
CA CYS A 125 -5.30 -13.21 -2.98
C CYS A 125 -4.23 -13.01 -4.07
N LEU A 126 -3.46 -14.06 -4.38
CA LEU A 126 -2.44 -14.01 -5.44
C LEU A 126 -3.07 -13.89 -6.82
N ASP A 127 -4.21 -14.56 -7.07
CA ASP A 127 -4.94 -14.49 -8.34
C ASP A 127 -5.51 -13.10 -8.65
N LEU A 128 -5.65 -12.25 -7.63
CA LEU A 128 -5.97 -10.82 -7.78
C LEU A 128 -4.74 -9.97 -8.10
N LEU A 129 -3.53 -10.45 -7.83
CA LEU A 129 -2.27 -9.75 -8.14
C LEU A 129 -1.69 -10.19 -9.49
N LYS A 130 -1.82 -11.47 -9.85
CA LYS A 130 -1.20 -12.06 -11.06
C LYS A 130 -1.45 -11.23 -12.33
N PRO A 131 -2.70 -10.84 -12.69
CA PRO A 131 -2.95 -10.09 -13.93
C PRO A 131 -2.23 -8.75 -13.99
N TYR A 132 -1.94 -8.17 -12.83
CA TYR A 132 -1.29 -6.87 -12.71
C TYR A 132 0.24 -6.98 -12.63
N LEU A 133 0.79 -8.13 -12.20
CA LEU A 133 2.23 -8.37 -12.08
C LEU A 133 2.83 -9.11 -13.28
N GLU A 134 2.06 -9.98 -13.93
CA GLU A 134 2.55 -10.81 -15.04
C GLU A 134 3.22 -9.98 -16.17
N PRO A 135 2.62 -8.85 -16.64
CA PRO A 135 3.29 -8.04 -17.66
C PRO A 135 4.60 -7.40 -17.17
N GLY A 136 4.77 -7.19 -15.87
CA GLY A 136 5.98 -6.65 -15.28
C GLY A 136 7.16 -7.62 -15.36
N LEU A 137 6.92 -8.93 -15.42
CA LEU A 137 7.98 -9.93 -15.56
C LEU A 137 8.76 -9.76 -16.85
N ASP A 138 8.07 -9.47 -17.95
CA ASP A 138 8.67 -9.28 -19.28
C ASP A 138 9.49 -7.99 -19.38
N LEU A 139 9.28 -7.05 -18.45
CA LEU A 139 9.96 -5.77 -18.39
C LEU A 139 11.20 -5.79 -17.49
N LEU A 140 11.37 -6.82 -16.65
CA LEU A 140 12.52 -6.92 -15.75
C LEU A 140 13.83 -6.97 -16.56
N PRO A 141 14.89 -6.26 -16.11
CA PRO A 141 16.21 -6.41 -16.68
C PRO A 141 16.65 -7.89 -16.69
N PRO A 142 17.31 -8.36 -17.78
CA PRO A 142 17.82 -9.72 -17.84
C PRO A 142 18.86 -9.94 -16.73
N ASP A 143 18.88 -11.14 -16.17
CA ASP A 143 19.84 -11.57 -15.13
C ASP A 143 19.77 -10.78 -13.82
N LEU A 144 18.66 -10.05 -13.56
CA LEU A 144 18.46 -9.33 -12.30
C LEU A 144 18.37 -10.33 -11.14
N PRO A 145 19.13 -10.13 -10.03
CA PRO A 145 19.01 -10.98 -8.86
C PRO A 145 17.57 -11.01 -8.33
N ARG A 146 17.11 -12.18 -7.89
CA ARG A 146 15.72 -12.36 -7.44
C ARG A 146 15.25 -11.32 -6.40
N PRO A 147 16.03 -10.94 -5.35
CA PRO A 147 15.60 -9.89 -4.42
C PRO A 147 15.34 -8.54 -5.11
N ASP A 148 16.19 -8.19 -6.09
CA ASP A 148 16.04 -6.94 -6.84
C ASP A 148 14.84 -7.00 -7.77
N ALA A 149 14.62 -8.14 -8.44
CA ALA A 149 13.42 -8.39 -9.25
C ALA A 149 12.13 -8.23 -8.43
N ILE A 150 12.11 -8.74 -7.20
CA ILE A 150 10.96 -8.57 -6.29
C ILE A 150 10.74 -7.08 -5.96
N ASN A 151 11.79 -6.32 -5.68
CA ASN A 151 11.64 -4.89 -5.36
C ASN A 151 11.21 -4.07 -6.58
N HIS A 152 11.66 -4.40 -7.78
CA HIS A 152 11.16 -3.82 -9.03
C HIS A 152 9.66 -4.12 -9.22
N LEU A 153 9.25 -5.36 -8.98
CA LEU A 153 7.84 -5.76 -9.06
C LEU A 153 6.98 -5.15 -7.94
N VAL A 154 7.55 -4.78 -6.80
CA VAL A 154 6.83 -3.99 -5.78
C VAL A 154 6.47 -2.62 -6.33
N GLU A 155 7.39 -1.89 -6.97
CA GLU A 155 7.08 -0.62 -7.64
C GLU A 155 6.02 -0.81 -8.73
N TYR A 156 6.22 -1.81 -9.59
CA TYR A 156 5.28 -2.12 -10.67
C TYR A 156 3.88 -2.41 -10.12
N ASN A 157 3.76 -3.19 -9.05
CA ASN A 157 2.47 -3.43 -8.40
C ASN A 157 1.82 -2.13 -7.92
N VAL A 158 2.58 -1.26 -7.25
CA VAL A 158 2.06 0.04 -6.79
C VAL A 158 1.54 0.86 -7.97
N ASP A 159 2.27 0.94 -9.06
CA ASP A 159 1.84 1.69 -10.25
C ASP A 159 0.56 1.10 -10.86
N ARG A 160 0.44 -0.23 -10.94
CA ARG A 160 -0.79 -0.89 -11.44
C ARG A 160 -1.99 -0.67 -10.52
N GLN A 161 -1.79 -0.63 -9.21
CA GLN A 161 -2.87 -0.33 -8.26
C GLN A 161 -3.29 1.16 -8.37
N VAL A 162 -2.34 2.09 -8.54
CA VAL A 162 -2.65 3.51 -8.80
C VAL A 162 -3.44 3.66 -10.10
N GLU A 163 -2.98 3.03 -11.17
CA GLU A 163 -3.66 3.07 -12.48
C GLU A 163 -5.08 2.50 -12.39
N PHE A 164 -5.26 1.37 -11.69
CA PHE A 164 -6.57 0.76 -11.53
C PHE A 164 -7.53 1.66 -10.76
N LEU A 165 -7.06 2.26 -9.66
CA LEU A 165 -7.87 3.15 -8.84
C LEU A 165 -8.30 4.40 -9.63
N ARG A 166 -7.36 5.04 -10.30
CA ARG A 166 -7.61 6.22 -11.14
C ARG A 166 -8.50 5.95 -12.36
N GLY A 167 -8.40 4.76 -12.93
CA GLY A 167 -9.22 4.33 -14.07
C GLY A 167 -10.65 3.93 -13.71
N SER A 168 -10.98 3.86 -12.43
CA SER A 168 -12.31 3.47 -11.96
C SER A 168 -13.31 4.61 -12.08
N ARG A 169 -14.52 4.30 -12.56
CA ARG A 169 -15.64 5.26 -12.60
C ARG A 169 -16.20 5.59 -11.23
N ASP A 170 -15.91 4.74 -10.24
CA ASP A 170 -16.40 4.87 -8.87
C ASP A 170 -15.50 5.78 -8.02
N VAL A 171 -14.37 6.25 -8.58
CA VAL A 171 -13.44 7.17 -7.92
C VAL A 171 -13.53 8.54 -8.60
N PRO A 172 -13.90 9.60 -7.88
CA PRO A 172 -13.95 10.95 -8.43
C PRO A 172 -12.59 11.44 -8.95
N ASP A 173 -12.58 12.18 -10.05
CA ASP A 173 -11.35 12.80 -10.60
C ASP A 173 -10.65 13.75 -9.63
N SER A 174 -11.36 14.25 -8.62
CA SER A 174 -10.81 15.12 -7.56
C SER A 174 -9.97 14.38 -6.54
N VAL A 175 -10.03 13.05 -6.50
CA VAL A 175 -9.22 12.25 -5.58
C VAL A 175 -7.80 12.13 -6.10
N THR A 176 -6.84 12.65 -5.35
CA THR A 176 -5.42 12.47 -5.64
C THR A 176 -4.97 11.06 -5.23
N VAL A 177 -4.34 10.33 -6.15
CA VAL A 177 -3.85 8.97 -5.89
C VAL A 177 -2.32 8.96 -5.93
N ILE A 178 -1.71 8.56 -4.81
CA ILE A 178 -0.26 8.57 -4.63
C ILE A 178 0.24 7.14 -4.43
N GLY A 179 1.25 6.74 -5.17
CA GLY A 179 1.98 5.49 -5.00
C GLY A 179 3.30 5.71 -4.28
N VAL A 180 3.54 4.93 -3.23
CA VAL A 180 4.77 5.02 -2.44
C VAL A 180 5.34 3.64 -2.13
N VAL A 181 6.64 3.57 -1.83
CA VAL A 181 7.30 2.37 -1.29
C VAL A 181 7.92 2.69 0.07
N TYR A 182 7.55 1.89 1.07
CA TYR A 182 8.17 1.90 2.39
C TYR A 182 9.41 1.01 2.38
N ASP A 183 10.58 1.63 2.55
CA ASP A 183 11.87 0.94 2.53
C ASP A 183 12.36 0.61 3.93
N PHE A 184 12.46 -0.69 4.26
CA PHE A 184 13.10 -1.17 5.49
C PHE A 184 14.31 -2.09 5.23
N GLN A 185 14.78 -2.14 3.97
CA GLN A 185 15.89 -3.00 3.55
C GLN A 185 17.11 -2.23 3.00
N ASP A 186 17.12 -0.89 3.12
CA ASP A 186 18.17 -0.02 2.57
C ASP A 186 18.33 -0.16 1.05
N ILE A 187 17.20 -0.20 0.31
CA ILE A 187 17.18 -0.35 -1.15
C ILE A 187 17.18 1.00 -1.85
N TYR A 188 16.46 1.98 -1.31
CA TYR A 188 16.37 3.34 -1.87
C TYR A 188 17.35 4.32 -1.21
N SER A 189 17.60 4.14 0.08
CA SER A 189 18.45 5.00 0.87
C SER A 189 19.12 4.23 2.01
N ASP A 190 20.02 4.87 2.75
CA ASP A 190 20.64 4.33 3.98
C ASP A 190 19.77 4.54 5.24
N ARG A 191 18.50 4.95 5.06
CA ARG A 191 17.57 5.27 6.16
C ARG A 191 16.38 4.32 6.18
N ARG A 192 16.50 3.20 6.87
CA ARG A 192 15.40 2.23 7.06
C ARG A 192 14.16 2.86 7.64
N GLY A 193 13.02 2.54 7.06
CA GLY A 193 11.72 3.06 7.47
C GLY A 193 11.33 4.35 6.76
N GLU A 194 12.08 4.73 5.74
CA GLU A 194 11.76 5.87 4.90
C GLU A 194 10.73 5.47 3.83
N ILE A 195 9.90 6.44 3.45
CA ILE A 195 8.90 6.29 2.37
C ILE A 195 9.42 7.06 1.16
N HIS A 196 9.39 6.40 -0.01
CA HIS A 196 9.74 6.99 -1.29
C HIS A 196 8.52 7.10 -2.18
N VAL A 197 8.29 8.29 -2.74
CA VAL A 197 7.19 8.55 -3.67
C VAL A 197 7.63 8.13 -5.06
N ILE A 198 6.82 7.27 -5.70
CA ILE A 198 7.12 6.70 -7.02
C ILE A 198 6.08 7.04 -8.08
N ASN A 199 4.88 7.48 -7.65
CA ASN A 199 3.77 7.77 -8.54
C ASN A 199 2.88 8.84 -7.92
N VAL A 200 2.48 9.84 -8.70
CA VAL A 200 1.45 10.80 -8.32
C VAL A 200 0.48 10.92 -9.49
N ASP A 201 -0.75 10.49 -9.27
CA ASP A 201 -1.82 10.54 -10.28
C ASP A 201 -1.46 9.90 -11.63
N GLY A 202 -0.62 8.87 -11.63
CA GLY A 202 -0.17 8.18 -12.83
C GLY A 202 1.11 8.76 -13.44
N GLU A 203 1.62 9.89 -12.96
CA GLU A 203 2.97 10.36 -13.33
C GLU A 203 4.01 9.52 -12.58
N VAL A 204 4.90 8.89 -13.32
CA VAL A 204 5.94 7.98 -12.79
C VAL A 204 7.36 8.49 -13.05
N ALA A 205 7.55 9.47 -13.93
CA ALA A 205 8.87 9.99 -14.23
C ALA A 205 9.44 10.77 -13.02
N ALA A 206 10.45 10.24 -12.36
CA ALA A 206 11.03 10.83 -11.16
C ALA A 206 11.47 12.29 -11.36
N SER A 207 11.98 12.64 -12.55
CA SER A 207 12.37 14.01 -12.88
C SER A 207 11.16 14.97 -12.99
N ALA A 208 10.05 14.50 -13.55
CA ALA A 208 8.81 15.27 -13.63
C ALA A 208 8.22 15.49 -12.24
N LEU A 209 8.16 14.42 -11.43
CA LEU A 209 7.67 14.48 -10.05
C LEU A 209 8.51 15.44 -9.19
N ARG A 210 9.85 15.37 -9.25
CA ARG A 210 10.73 16.28 -8.50
C ARG A 210 10.55 17.75 -8.91
N ASN A 211 10.28 18.01 -10.18
CA ASN A 211 10.01 19.35 -10.66
C ASN A 211 8.63 19.88 -10.22
N ALA A 212 7.62 19.00 -10.17
CA ALA A 212 6.28 19.34 -9.74
C ALA A 212 6.18 19.49 -8.21
N HIS A 213 6.98 18.73 -7.45
CA HIS A 213 6.94 18.63 -5.99
C HIS A 213 8.35 18.85 -5.38
N PRO A 214 8.92 20.05 -5.50
CA PRO A 214 10.28 20.33 -5.02
C PRO A 214 10.44 20.20 -3.50
N GLU A 215 9.35 20.33 -2.75
CA GLU A 215 9.32 20.19 -1.28
C GLU A 215 9.56 18.78 -0.76
N ILE A 216 9.36 17.77 -1.61
CA ILE A 216 9.60 16.34 -1.32
C ILE A 216 10.57 15.69 -2.32
N ALA A 217 11.34 16.49 -3.05
CA ALA A 217 12.20 16.00 -4.13
C ALA A 217 13.25 14.97 -3.67
N ASP A 218 13.69 15.05 -2.42
CA ASP A 218 14.59 14.09 -1.77
C ASP A 218 13.94 12.75 -1.42
N ARG A 219 12.62 12.66 -1.52
CA ARG A 219 11.81 11.47 -1.26
C ARG A 219 11.25 10.84 -2.54
N ILE A 220 11.52 11.43 -3.71
CA ILE A 220 11.08 10.93 -5.01
C ILE A 220 12.24 10.14 -5.62
N GLU A 221 12.12 8.83 -5.61
CA GLU A 221 13.11 7.92 -6.17
C GLU A 221 12.47 6.63 -6.65
N ARG A 222 13.02 6.06 -7.75
CA ARG A 222 12.57 4.80 -8.34
C ARG A 222 13.77 3.90 -8.58
N LEU A 223 13.53 2.59 -8.55
CA LEU A 223 14.55 1.57 -8.85
C LEU A 223 14.73 1.35 -10.36
N TRP A 224 13.68 1.59 -11.15
CA TRP A 224 13.72 1.38 -12.61
C TRP A 224 12.73 2.27 -13.35
N GLU A 225 13.01 2.47 -14.63
CA GLU A 225 12.09 3.07 -15.60
C GLU A 225 11.74 1.98 -16.64
N TYR A 226 10.44 1.85 -16.98
CA TYR A 226 9.92 0.83 -17.91
C TYR A 226 8.84 1.39 -18.83
#